data_aaff39c0828c45955285cdbaa9748529
#
_entry.id   aaff39c0828c45955285cdbaa9748529
#
_cell.length_a   1.000
_cell.length_b   1.000
_cell.length_c   1.000
_cell.angle_alpha   90.00
_cell.angle_beta   90.00
_cell.angle_gamma   90.00
#
_symmetry.space_group_name_H-M   'P 1'
#
loop_
_entity.id
_entity.type
_entity.pdbx_description
1 polymer ?
#
loop_
_entity_poly.entity_id
_entity_poly.type
_entity_poly.pdbx_seq_one_letter_code
_entity_poly.pdbx_strand_id
1 'polypeptide(L)'
;MDFKKFIQNHGLSNFPIGLGGCRNLDNFFDSCDYDLMVFDEHSSNDEIVSFENNMITIHHASLFETNTKKLLQYDKLNVLQDDSWNLKIFLSKISEKRNSLFSDFAKNSLIESIFCCQKTKDAIQNDDIFAACWQKCASYYLADAISSLNKYPSSPSHMLESLRKFEKNSINNHISDILQTIGIERATPTLLERMLKSTIGFSDLIESNNHSELIQRKYDYFMK
;
A
#
# COMPACT_ATOMS: atom_id res chain seq x y z
N MET A 1 -13.60 -17.59 1.68
CA MET A 1 -13.60 -17.22 0.27
C MET A 1 -13.03 -18.36 -0.56
N ASP A 2 -13.67 -18.71 -1.66
CA ASP A 2 -13.21 -19.76 -2.57
C ASP A 2 -12.37 -19.16 -3.71
N PHE A 3 -11.05 -19.10 -3.52
CA PHE A 3 -10.12 -18.57 -4.52
C PHE A 3 -10.08 -19.41 -5.81
N LYS A 4 -10.26 -20.73 -5.74
CA LYS A 4 -10.25 -21.59 -6.93
C LYS A 4 -11.40 -21.23 -7.86
N LYS A 5 -12.60 -21.07 -7.30
CA LYS A 5 -13.77 -20.65 -8.04
C LYS A 5 -13.61 -19.24 -8.64
N PHE A 6 -13.02 -18.31 -7.86
CA PHE A 6 -12.73 -16.96 -8.36
C PHE A 6 -11.79 -17.00 -9.56
N ILE A 7 -10.65 -17.67 -9.43
CA ILE A 7 -9.61 -17.80 -10.49
C ILE A 7 -10.22 -18.39 -11.77
N GLN A 8 -11.04 -19.44 -11.66
CA GLN A 8 -11.71 -20.06 -12.81
C GLN A 8 -12.70 -19.10 -13.48
N ASN A 9 -13.52 -18.40 -12.70
CA ASN A 9 -14.56 -17.50 -13.22
C ASN A 9 -13.96 -16.30 -13.97
N HIS A 10 -12.74 -15.87 -13.61
CA HIS A 10 -12.07 -14.73 -14.23
C HIS A 10 -11.01 -15.14 -15.28
N GLY A 11 -10.95 -16.43 -15.66
CA GLY A 11 -10.04 -16.89 -16.71
C GLY A 11 -8.55 -16.82 -16.35
N LEU A 12 -8.23 -16.78 -15.05
CA LEU A 12 -6.87 -16.59 -14.54
C LEU A 12 -6.11 -17.92 -14.34
N SER A 13 -6.73 -19.05 -14.68
CA SER A 13 -6.21 -20.40 -14.36
C SER A 13 -4.86 -20.75 -15.02
N ASN A 14 -4.41 -19.98 -16.00
CA ASN A 14 -3.16 -20.26 -16.70
C ASN A 14 -1.95 -19.51 -16.16
N PHE A 15 -2.15 -18.65 -15.14
CA PHE A 15 -1.11 -17.79 -14.61
C PHE A 15 -0.70 -18.19 -13.20
N PRO A 16 0.56 -17.98 -12.80
CA PRO A 16 0.96 -18.04 -11.40
C PRO A 16 0.26 -16.93 -10.60
N ILE A 17 -0.29 -17.27 -9.43
CA ILE A 17 -1.07 -16.34 -8.62
C ILE A 17 -0.63 -16.44 -7.16
N GLY A 18 -0.42 -15.28 -6.55
CA GLY A 18 -0.15 -15.13 -5.12
C GLY A 18 -1.16 -14.22 -4.43
N LEU A 19 -1.50 -14.54 -3.20
CA LEU A 19 -2.24 -13.67 -2.29
C LEU A 19 -1.25 -12.83 -1.48
N GLY A 20 -1.37 -11.52 -1.59
CA GLY A 20 -0.55 -10.55 -0.87
C GLY A 20 -1.36 -9.69 0.09
N GLY A 21 -0.82 -8.51 0.36
CA GLY A 21 -1.47 -7.49 1.16
C GLY A 21 -1.71 -7.86 2.61
N CYS A 22 -2.56 -7.08 3.26
CA CYS A 22 -2.83 -7.21 4.68
C CYS A 22 -3.60 -8.49 5.05
N ARG A 23 -4.39 -9.04 4.16
CA ARG A 23 -5.11 -10.32 4.37
C ARG A 23 -4.19 -11.52 4.51
N ASN A 24 -2.94 -11.39 4.09
CA ASN A 24 -1.91 -12.42 4.27
C ASN A 24 -1.09 -12.22 5.56
N LEU A 25 -1.43 -11.25 6.38
CA LEU A 25 -0.81 -10.94 7.66
C LEU A 25 -1.80 -11.25 8.79
N ASP A 26 -1.30 -11.51 10.00
CA ASP A 26 -2.14 -11.82 11.18
C ASP A 26 -2.99 -10.62 11.66
N ASN A 27 -2.72 -9.42 11.17
CA ASN A 27 -3.34 -8.16 11.61
C ASN A 27 -4.17 -7.50 10.50
N PHE A 28 -5.08 -8.20 9.87
CA PHE A 28 -5.98 -7.58 8.89
C PHE A 28 -7.27 -7.08 9.56
N PHE A 29 -7.86 -6.06 8.97
CA PHE A 29 -9.22 -5.61 9.29
C PHE A 29 -10.23 -6.32 8.38
N ASP A 30 -11.46 -6.51 8.86
CA ASP A 30 -12.53 -7.12 8.04
C ASP A 30 -12.83 -6.31 6.77
N SER A 31 -12.56 -5.00 6.79
CA SER A 31 -12.67 -4.10 5.64
C SER A 31 -11.54 -4.22 4.62
N CYS A 32 -10.46 -4.96 4.91
CA CYS A 32 -9.37 -5.13 3.96
C CYS A 32 -9.83 -5.94 2.76
N ASP A 33 -9.45 -5.50 1.59
CA ASP A 33 -9.56 -6.24 0.35
C ASP A 33 -8.58 -7.43 0.30
N TYR A 34 -8.78 -8.29 -0.68
CA TYR A 34 -7.83 -9.34 -1.01
C TYR A 34 -6.97 -8.88 -2.17
N ASP A 35 -5.67 -8.74 -1.95
CA ASP A 35 -4.71 -8.35 -2.98
C ASP A 35 -4.21 -9.60 -3.70
N LEU A 36 -4.69 -9.82 -4.93
CA LEU A 36 -4.27 -10.91 -5.80
C LEU A 36 -3.23 -10.44 -6.79
N MET A 37 -2.02 -10.99 -6.71
CA MET A 37 -0.95 -10.75 -7.66
C MET A 37 -1.01 -11.82 -8.75
N VAL A 38 -1.37 -11.42 -9.98
CA VAL A 38 -1.44 -12.29 -11.16
C VAL A 38 -0.22 -12.05 -12.03
N PHE A 39 0.62 -13.07 -12.19
CA PHE A 39 1.88 -12.97 -12.94
C PHE A 39 1.63 -13.34 -14.42
N ASP A 40 0.99 -12.44 -15.13
CA ASP A 40 0.58 -12.61 -16.53
C ASP A 40 1.38 -11.76 -17.53
N GLU A 41 2.43 -11.05 -17.04
CA GLU A 41 3.30 -10.17 -17.84
C GLU A 41 2.54 -9.00 -18.50
N HIS A 42 1.31 -8.72 -18.11
CA HIS A 42 0.55 -7.58 -18.60
C HIS A 42 0.89 -6.31 -17.79
N SER A 43 0.83 -5.18 -18.47
CA SER A 43 0.99 -3.85 -17.88
C SER A 43 -0.35 -3.12 -17.77
N SER A 44 -1.42 -3.86 -17.49
CA SER A 44 -2.74 -3.27 -17.27
C SER A 44 -2.85 -2.60 -15.92
N ASN A 45 -3.84 -1.71 -15.77
CA ASN A 45 -4.17 -1.11 -14.48
C ASN A 45 -4.74 -2.18 -13.54
N ASP A 46 -4.59 -1.94 -12.24
CA ASP A 46 -5.21 -2.77 -11.22
C ASP A 46 -6.73 -2.80 -11.39
N GLU A 47 -7.34 -3.95 -11.15
CA GLU A 47 -8.78 -4.15 -11.24
C GLU A 47 -9.37 -4.42 -9.85
N ILE A 48 -10.49 -3.76 -9.51
CA ILE A 48 -11.20 -3.99 -8.26
C ILE A 48 -12.52 -4.70 -8.57
N VAL A 49 -12.67 -5.90 -8.03
CA VAL A 49 -13.81 -6.78 -8.28
C VAL A 49 -14.49 -7.15 -6.97
N SER A 50 -15.84 -7.17 -6.96
CA SER A 50 -16.62 -7.71 -5.84
C SER A 50 -16.95 -9.19 -6.08
N PHE A 51 -16.62 -10.06 -5.14
CA PHE A 51 -16.92 -11.50 -5.22
C PHE A 51 -17.30 -12.06 -3.84
N GLU A 52 -18.45 -12.72 -3.74
CA GLU A 52 -18.97 -13.31 -2.48
C GLU A 52 -18.92 -12.31 -1.29
N ASN A 53 -19.36 -11.07 -1.52
CA ASN A 53 -19.33 -9.96 -0.56
C ASN A 53 -17.92 -9.49 -0.12
N ASN A 54 -16.86 -9.94 -0.78
CA ASN A 54 -15.50 -9.48 -0.55
C ASN A 54 -15.05 -8.60 -1.71
N MET A 55 -14.18 -7.64 -1.40
CA MET A 55 -13.47 -6.87 -2.42
C MET A 55 -12.14 -7.56 -2.72
N ILE A 56 -11.82 -7.67 -4.00
CA ILE A 56 -10.58 -8.26 -4.50
C ILE A 56 -9.95 -7.23 -5.40
N THR A 57 -8.70 -6.88 -5.10
CA THR A 57 -7.87 -6.08 -5.99
C THR A 57 -6.95 -7.03 -6.75
N ILE A 58 -7.07 -7.05 -8.07
CA ILE A 58 -6.22 -7.83 -8.97
C ILE A 58 -5.11 -6.91 -9.44
N HIS A 59 -3.87 -7.27 -9.11
CA HIS A 59 -2.66 -6.59 -9.55
C HIS A 59 -1.99 -7.44 -10.62
N HIS A 60 -1.74 -6.86 -11.79
CA HIS A 60 -0.95 -7.50 -12.85
C HIS A 60 0.53 -7.34 -12.56
N ALA A 61 1.26 -8.43 -12.64
CA ALA A 61 2.65 -8.53 -12.19
C ALA A 61 3.53 -9.27 -13.19
N SER A 62 4.84 -9.05 -13.08
CA SER A 62 5.85 -9.75 -13.88
C SER A 62 6.83 -10.52 -13.00
N LEU A 63 7.20 -11.72 -13.44
CA LEU A 63 8.30 -12.51 -12.84
C LEU A 63 9.69 -11.90 -13.12
N PHE A 64 9.77 -10.88 -13.99
CA PHE A 64 10.99 -10.12 -14.33
C PHE A 64 11.03 -8.75 -13.64
N GLU A 65 10.16 -8.51 -12.64
CA GLU A 65 10.12 -7.24 -11.93
C GLU A 65 11.47 -6.93 -11.24
N THR A 66 11.88 -5.67 -11.35
CA THR A 66 13.14 -5.17 -10.77
C THR A 66 12.94 -3.99 -9.82
N ASN A 67 11.76 -3.38 -9.82
CA ASN A 67 11.46 -2.26 -8.95
C ASN A 67 11.39 -2.72 -7.49
N THR A 68 12.24 -2.16 -6.65
CA THR A 68 12.37 -2.51 -5.23
C THR A 68 11.04 -2.40 -4.46
N LYS A 69 10.23 -1.38 -4.72
CA LYS A 69 8.93 -1.19 -4.07
C LYS A 69 7.96 -2.33 -4.43
N LYS A 70 7.90 -2.70 -5.71
CA LYS A 70 7.05 -3.81 -6.16
C LYS A 70 7.56 -5.16 -5.64
N LEU A 71 8.88 -5.39 -5.64
CA LEU A 71 9.46 -6.61 -5.07
C LEU A 71 9.13 -6.78 -3.58
N LEU A 72 9.08 -5.68 -2.81
CA LEU A 72 8.67 -5.73 -1.41
C LEU A 72 7.18 -6.03 -1.21
N GLN A 73 6.32 -5.68 -2.18
CA GLN A 73 4.90 -6.07 -2.14
C GLN A 73 4.73 -7.59 -2.29
N TYR A 74 5.70 -8.26 -2.92
CA TYR A 74 5.71 -9.72 -3.07
C TYR A 74 6.38 -10.43 -1.89
N ASP A 75 6.94 -9.70 -0.92
CA ASP A 75 7.49 -10.31 0.30
C ASP A 75 6.36 -11.05 1.04
N LYS A 76 6.57 -12.33 1.28
CA LYS A 76 5.61 -13.22 1.95
C LYS A 76 4.28 -13.46 1.21
N LEU A 77 4.26 -13.39 -0.14
CA LEU A 77 3.09 -13.83 -0.89
C LEU A 77 2.74 -15.28 -0.55
N ASN A 78 1.46 -15.54 -0.30
CA ASN A 78 0.93 -16.90 -0.22
C ASN A 78 0.58 -17.40 -1.63
N VAL A 79 1.31 -18.40 -2.11
CA VAL A 79 1.11 -18.94 -3.47
C VAL A 79 -0.20 -19.72 -3.53
N LEU A 80 -1.15 -19.23 -4.33
CA LEU A 80 -2.43 -19.90 -4.58
C LEU A 80 -2.36 -20.86 -5.77
N GLN A 81 -1.61 -20.49 -6.82
CA GLN A 81 -1.43 -21.27 -8.04
C GLN A 81 -0.05 -21.03 -8.64
N ASP A 82 0.68 -22.10 -8.95
CA ASP A 82 2.01 -22.05 -9.59
C ASP A 82 2.40 -23.45 -10.10
N ASP A 83 1.83 -23.88 -11.21
CA ASP A 83 2.05 -25.22 -11.78
C ASP A 83 3.49 -25.43 -12.27
N SER A 84 4.13 -24.36 -12.72
CA SER A 84 5.50 -24.39 -13.25
C SER A 84 6.60 -24.11 -12.21
N TRP A 85 6.25 -23.83 -10.96
CA TRP A 85 7.16 -23.44 -9.88
C TRP A 85 7.93 -22.13 -10.09
N ASN A 86 7.60 -21.36 -11.13
CA ASN A 86 8.29 -20.13 -11.48
C ASN A 86 8.10 -19.04 -10.41
N LEU A 87 6.89 -18.92 -9.89
CA LEU A 87 6.58 -17.97 -8.81
C LEU A 87 7.33 -18.33 -7.53
N LYS A 88 7.34 -19.58 -7.12
CA LYS A 88 8.08 -20.04 -5.94
C LYS A 88 9.57 -19.78 -6.05
N ILE A 89 10.17 -20.01 -7.23
CA ILE A 89 11.58 -19.71 -7.49
C ILE A 89 11.81 -18.19 -7.41
N PHE A 90 10.92 -17.39 -7.99
CA PHE A 90 11.00 -15.94 -7.93
C PHE A 90 10.93 -15.42 -6.49
N LEU A 91 9.98 -15.90 -5.69
CA LEU A 91 9.83 -15.53 -4.27
C LEU A 91 11.02 -15.96 -3.42
N SER A 92 11.65 -17.10 -3.71
CA SER A 92 12.89 -17.51 -3.03
C SER A 92 14.00 -16.47 -3.24
N LYS A 93 14.18 -15.98 -4.47
CA LYS A 93 15.17 -14.94 -4.79
C LYS A 93 14.89 -13.62 -4.07
N ILE A 94 13.60 -13.25 -3.93
CA ILE A 94 13.19 -12.07 -3.15
C ILE A 94 13.55 -12.27 -1.67
N SER A 95 13.23 -13.43 -1.11
CA SER A 95 13.52 -13.77 0.29
C SER A 95 15.03 -13.69 0.60
N GLU A 96 15.89 -14.20 -0.28
CA GLU A 96 17.35 -14.10 -0.14
C GLU A 96 17.85 -12.64 -0.09
N LYS A 97 17.21 -11.75 -0.85
CA LYS A 97 17.57 -10.32 -0.95
C LYS A 97 16.76 -9.43 -0.02
N ARG A 98 15.90 -10.00 0.81
CA ARG A 98 14.92 -9.25 1.62
C ARG A 98 15.52 -8.09 2.39
N ASN A 99 16.64 -8.30 3.08
CA ASN A 99 17.29 -7.25 3.89
C ASN A 99 17.81 -6.09 3.02
N SER A 100 18.40 -6.38 1.86
CA SER A 100 18.86 -5.33 0.95
C SER A 100 17.69 -4.57 0.33
N LEU A 101 16.61 -5.26 -0.05
CA LEU A 101 15.41 -4.61 -0.60
C LEU A 101 14.79 -3.62 0.39
N PHE A 102 14.63 -4.00 1.67
CA PHE A 102 14.15 -3.07 2.70
C PHE A 102 15.09 -1.89 2.91
N SER A 103 16.42 -2.12 2.94
CA SER A 103 17.40 -1.03 3.06
C SER A 103 17.35 -0.08 1.88
N ASP A 104 17.25 -0.58 0.67
CA ASP A 104 17.23 0.23 -0.54
C ASP A 104 15.91 1.00 -0.68
N PHE A 105 14.78 0.38 -0.33
CA PHE A 105 13.50 1.09 -0.29
C PHE A 105 13.49 2.18 0.79
N ALA A 106 14.05 1.91 1.98
CA ALA A 106 14.18 2.93 3.02
C ALA A 106 15.02 4.13 2.57
N LYS A 107 16.14 3.90 1.88
CA LYS A 107 16.98 4.98 1.32
C LYS A 107 16.22 5.80 0.27
N ASN A 108 15.55 5.11 -0.66
CA ASN A 108 14.77 5.79 -1.70
C ASN A 108 13.65 6.64 -1.09
N SER A 109 12.90 6.08 -0.14
CA SER A 109 11.84 6.82 0.56
C SER A 109 12.40 8.02 1.34
N LEU A 110 13.58 7.89 1.96
CA LEU A 110 14.24 9.01 2.63
C LEU A 110 14.63 10.11 1.65
N ILE A 111 15.17 9.78 0.47
CA ILE A 111 15.50 10.74 -0.59
C ILE A 111 14.24 11.48 -1.04
N GLU A 112 13.14 10.76 -1.29
CA GLU A 112 11.85 11.38 -1.67
C GLU A 112 11.31 12.28 -0.56
N SER A 113 11.45 11.87 0.71
CA SER A 113 11.07 12.72 1.84
C SER A 113 11.86 14.03 1.87
N ILE A 114 13.20 13.97 1.68
CA ILE A 114 14.06 15.15 1.64
C ILE A 114 13.68 16.05 0.47
N PHE A 115 13.42 15.48 -0.71
CA PHE A 115 12.97 16.24 -1.88
C PHE A 115 11.65 16.96 -1.59
N CYS A 116 10.66 16.28 -1.02
CA CYS A 116 9.37 16.86 -0.64
C CYS A 116 9.53 17.95 0.43
N CYS A 117 10.45 17.79 1.39
CA CYS A 117 10.79 18.83 2.37
C CYS A 117 11.35 20.09 1.69
N GLN A 118 12.22 19.94 0.69
CA GLN A 118 12.73 21.08 -0.07
C GLN A 118 11.62 21.77 -0.87
N LYS A 119 10.76 20.98 -1.54
CA LYS A 119 9.57 21.51 -2.23
C LYS A 119 8.63 22.27 -1.29
N THR A 120 8.47 21.79 -0.05
CA THR A 120 7.68 22.49 0.98
C THR A 120 8.27 23.88 1.27
N LYS A 121 9.59 23.97 1.46
CA LYS A 121 10.26 25.25 1.73
C LYS A 121 10.11 26.22 0.57
N ASP A 122 10.34 25.73 -0.65
CA ASP A 122 10.21 26.54 -1.86
C ASP A 122 8.76 27.03 -2.05
N ALA A 123 7.77 26.16 -1.80
CA ALA A 123 6.35 26.48 -1.88
C ALA A 123 5.93 27.54 -0.85
N ILE A 124 6.42 27.44 0.40
CA ILE A 124 6.15 28.46 1.43
C ILE A 124 6.75 29.81 1.03
N GLN A 125 7.96 29.85 0.47
CA GLN A 125 8.62 31.08 0.06
C GLN A 125 7.92 31.76 -1.12
N ASN A 126 7.22 31.01 -1.95
CA ASN A 126 6.51 31.50 -3.14
C ASN A 126 4.99 31.62 -2.95
N ASP A 127 4.50 31.52 -1.71
CA ASP A 127 3.06 31.51 -1.37
C ASP A 127 2.24 30.48 -2.17
N ASP A 128 2.86 29.32 -2.48
CA ASP A 128 2.21 28.25 -3.21
C ASP A 128 1.21 27.49 -2.31
N ILE A 129 -0.03 27.37 -2.79
CA ILE A 129 -1.12 26.69 -2.09
C ILE A 129 -0.85 25.19 -1.83
N PHE A 130 0.09 24.58 -2.56
CA PHE A 130 0.45 23.16 -2.42
C PHE A 130 1.52 22.89 -1.35
N ALA A 131 1.99 23.91 -0.61
CA ALA A 131 3.00 23.73 0.45
C ALA A 131 2.61 22.63 1.46
N ALA A 132 1.34 22.61 1.92
CA ALA A 132 0.84 21.60 2.83
C ALA A 132 0.80 20.18 2.22
N CYS A 133 0.58 20.07 0.92
CA CYS A 133 0.62 18.80 0.20
C CYS A 133 2.04 18.22 0.17
N TRP A 134 3.03 19.04 -0.16
CA TRP A 134 4.43 18.64 -0.15
C TRP A 134 4.89 18.20 1.24
N GLN A 135 4.48 18.94 2.29
CA GLN A 135 4.78 18.55 3.67
C GLN A 135 4.19 17.19 4.04
N LYS A 136 2.95 16.92 3.66
CA LYS A 136 2.32 15.61 3.88
C LYS A 136 3.04 14.50 3.11
N CYS A 137 3.38 14.73 1.84
CA CYS A 137 4.17 13.77 1.06
C CYS A 137 5.50 13.45 1.76
N ALA A 138 6.21 14.46 2.26
CA ALA A 138 7.44 14.25 3.00
C ALA A 138 7.24 13.33 4.22
N SER A 139 6.16 13.54 4.98
CA SER A 139 5.84 12.72 6.15
C SER A 139 5.46 11.28 5.80
N TYR A 140 4.73 11.06 4.70
CA TYR A 140 4.41 9.71 4.24
C TYR A 140 5.66 8.96 3.77
N TYR A 141 6.53 9.60 3.00
CA TYR A 141 7.80 8.96 2.60
C TYR A 141 8.72 8.68 3.79
N LEU A 142 8.73 9.56 4.80
CA LEU A 142 9.50 9.30 6.03
C LEU A 142 8.90 8.13 6.81
N ALA A 143 7.57 8.00 6.87
CA ALA A 143 6.88 6.87 7.46
C ALA A 143 7.21 5.55 6.74
N ASP A 144 7.26 5.55 5.41
CA ASP A 144 7.68 4.41 4.61
C ASP A 144 9.14 4.03 4.89
N ALA A 145 10.03 5.02 4.99
CA ALA A 145 11.44 4.77 5.33
C ALA A 145 11.59 4.11 6.71
N ILE A 146 10.89 4.62 7.73
CA ILE A 146 10.92 4.05 9.08
C ILE A 146 10.33 2.64 9.11
N SER A 147 9.19 2.42 8.44
CA SER A 147 8.56 1.10 8.34
C SER A 147 9.52 0.09 7.72
N SER A 148 10.22 0.49 6.66
CA SER A 148 11.20 -0.36 5.97
C SER A 148 12.42 -0.66 6.83
N LEU A 149 12.93 0.30 7.59
CA LEU A 149 14.02 0.07 8.55
C LEU A 149 13.61 -0.90 9.67
N ASN A 150 12.34 -0.92 10.04
CA ASN A 150 11.76 -1.92 10.95
C ASN A 150 11.38 -3.24 10.24
N LYS A 151 11.71 -3.41 8.94
CA LYS A 151 11.40 -4.58 8.11
C LYS A 151 9.91 -4.92 8.07
N TYR A 152 9.09 -3.91 8.18
CA TYR A 152 7.65 -4.00 8.11
C TYR A 152 7.16 -3.55 6.73
N PRO A 153 6.36 -4.37 6.03
CA PRO A 153 5.82 -3.97 4.73
C PRO A 153 4.88 -2.77 4.91
N SER A 154 5.09 -1.75 4.09
CA SER A 154 4.24 -0.56 4.11
C SER A 154 2.85 -0.91 3.59
N SER A 155 1.84 -0.63 4.38
CA SER A 155 0.43 -0.73 4.00
C SER A 155 -0.27 0.57 4.38
N PRO A 156 -0.83 1.33 3.43
CA PRO A 156 -1.49 2.59 3.74
C PRO A 156 -2.58 2.46 4.82
N SER A 157 -3.35 1.37 4.77
CA SER A 157 -4.45 1.11 5.73
C SER A 157 -3.98 0.84 7.15
N HIS A 158 -2.77 0.31 7.33
CA HIS A 158 -2.22 -0.09 8.63
C HIS A 158 -1.03 0.77 9.09
N MET A 159 -0.60 1.74 8.28
CA MET A 159 0.61 2.52 8.52
C MET A 159 0.63 3.19 9.90
N LEU A 160 -0.44 3.91 10.25
CA LEU A 160 -0.51 4.64 11.51
C LEU A 160 -0.48 3.71 12.73
N GLU A 161 -1.20 2.58 12.65
CA GLU A 161 -1.20 1.57 13.70
C GLU A 161 0.18 0.91 13.85
N SER A 162 0.81 0.57 12.74
CA SER A 162 2.14 -0.05 12.72
C SER A 162 3.20 0.88 13.30
N LEU A 163 3.22 2.15 12.90
CA LEU A 163 4.15 3.15 13.43
C LEU A 163 4.05 3.30 14.95
N ARG A 164 2.82 3.25 15.50
CA ARG A 164 2.60 3.34 16.96
C ARG A 164 3.09 2.11 17.73
N LYS A 165 3.19 0.96 17.08
CA LYS A 165 3.62 -0.31 17.68
C LYS A 165 5.13 -0.51 17.66
N PHE A 166 5.89 0.28 16.89
CA PHE A 166 7.33 0.13 16.82
C PHE A 166 7.99 0.48 18.16
N GLU A 167 8.96 -0.34 18.56
CA GLU A 167 9.74 -0.12 19.77
C GLU A 167 10.50 1.22 19.70
N LYS A 168 10.62 1.90 20.84
CA LYS A 168 11.37 3.15 20.93
C LYS A 168 12.86 2.88 20.76
N ASN A 169 13.45 3.52 19.76
CA ASN A 169 14.88 3.51 19.48
C ASN A 169 15.28 4.81 18.77
N SER A 170 16.54 4.98 18.42
CA SER A 170 17.02 6.21 17.78
C SER A 170 16.32 6.52 16.45
N ILE A 171 15.87 5.51 15.71
CA ILE A 171 15.16 5.67 14.42
C ILE A 171 13.70 6.04 14.69
N ASN A 172 13.07 5.39 15.66
CA ASN A 172 11.62 5.48 15.90
C ASN A 172 11.23 6.66 16.80
N ASN A 173 12.18 7.39 17.37
CA ASN A 173 11.90 8.52 18.29
C ASN A 173 11.11 9.67 17.63
N HIS A 174 11.18 9.81 16.29
CA HIS A 174 10.51 10.87 15.55
C HIS A 174 9.13 10.47 15.00
N ILE A 175 8.62 9.28 15.34
CA ILE A 175 7.30 8.82 14.87
C ILE A 175 6.19 9.78 15.31
N SER A 176 6.26 10.32 16.54
CA SER A 176 5.26 11.29 17.03
C SER A 176 5.20 12.55 16.16
N ASP A 177 6.35 13.04 15.70
CA ASP A 177 6.45 14.24 14.86
C ASP A 177 5.84 13.97 13.47
N ILE A 178 6.08 12.77 12.94
CA ILE A 178 5.49 12.31 11.68
C ILE A 178 3.97 12.24 11.78
N LEU A 179 3.44 11.58 12.81
CA LEU A 179 2.00 11.45 13.03
C LEU A 179 1.33 12.82 13.20
N GLN A 180 1.98 13.74 13.92
CA GLN A 180 1.49 15.10 14.08
C GLN A 180 1.47 15.85 12.73
N THR A 181 2.48 15.68 11.88
CA THR A 181 2.57 16.33 10.57
C THR A 181 1.54 15.78 9.58
N ILE A 182 1.25 14.50 9.62
CA ILE A 182 0.15 13.89 8.85
C ILE A 182 -1.19 14.52 9.25
N GLY A 183 -1.35 14.89 10.53
CA GLY A 183 -2.44 15.74 11.03
C GLY A 183 -3.79 15.06 11.18
N ILE A 184 -3.89 13.74 10.99
CA ILE A 184 -5.14 12.97 11.11
C ILE A 184 -5.60 12.91 12.57
N GLU A 185 -4.70 12.89 13.53
CA GLU A 185 -5.02 12.79 14.96
C GLU A 185 -5.82 14.00 15.51
N ARG A 186 -5.76 15.14 14.83
CA ARG A 186 -6.51 16.36 15.17
C ARG A 186 -7.72 16.59 14.27
N ALA A 187 -7.99 15.67 13.37
CA ALA A 187 -9.11 15.82 12.44
C ALA A 187 -10.44 15.64 13.18
N THR A 188 -11.35 16.58 12.96
CA THR A 188 -12.73 16.43 13.42
C THR A 188 -13.50 15.45 12.54
N PRO A 189 -14.57 14.80 13.05
CA PRO A 189 -15.42 13.93 12.22
C PRO A 189 -15.91 14.61 10.94
N THR A 190 -16.30 15.88 11.03
CA THR A 190 -16.74 16.68 9.88
C THR A 190 -15.63 16.87 8.85
N LEU A 191 -14.37 17.07 9.28
CA LEU A 191 -13.23 17.18 8.36
C LEU A 191 -12.97 15.85 7.67
N LEU A 192 -12.98 14.75 8.42
CA LEU A 192 -12.78 13.39 7.85
C LEU A 192 -13.86 13.06 6.84
N GLU A 193 -15.13 13.37 7.12
CA GLU A 193 -16.23 13.16 6.18
C GLU A 193 -16.07 13.98 4.89
N ARG A 194 -15.63 15.24 4.99
CA ARG A 194 -15.32 16.07 3.81
C ARG A 194 -14.16 15.52 2.99
N MET A 195 -13.11 15.06 3.66
CA MET A 195 -11.96 14.42 3.00
C MET A 195 -12.39 13.16 2.25
N LEU A 196 -13.22 12.32 2.90
CA LEU A 196 -13.78 11.13 2.28
C LEU A 196 -14.59 11.47 1.01
N LYS A 197 -15.57 12.38 1.13
CA LYS A 197 -16.41 12.79 0.00
C LYS A 197 -15.58 13.37 -1.15
N SER A 198 -14.55 14.15 -0.83
CA SER A 198 -13.63 14.69 -1.83
C SER A 198 -12.83 13.59 -2.53
N THR A 199 -12.35 12.60 -1.78
CA THR A 199 -11.58 11.47 -2.33
C THR A 199 -12.45 10.58 -3.21
N ILE A 200 -13.68 10.26 -2.76
CA ILE A 200 -14.64 9.47 -3.55
C ILE A 200 -15.00 10.22 -4.84
N GLY A 201 -15.39 11.49 -4.75
CA GLY A 201 -15.75 12.26 -5.94
C GLY A 201 -14.59 12.44 -6.93
N PHE A 202 -13.34 12.51 -6.44
CA PHE A 202 -12.17 12.54 -7.30
C PHE A 202 -11.91 11.18 -7.96
N SER A 203 -12.09 10.08 -7.23
CA SER A 203 -12.00 8.73 -7.75
C SER A 203 -13.04 8.50 -8.86
N ASP A 204 -14.30 8.87 -8.60
CA ASP A 204 -15.39 8.74 -9.58
C ASP A 204 -15.15 9.58 -10.84
N LEU A 205 -14.46 10.73 -10.71
CA LEU A 205 -14.15 11.59 -11.84
C LEU A 205 -13.06 11.04 -12.76
N ILE A 206 -12.06 10.35 -12.17
CA ILE A 206 -10.85 9.93 -12.89
C ILE A 206 -10.95 8.48 -13.36
N GLU A 207 -11.63 7.63 -12.62
CA GLU A 207 -11.53 6.19 -12.78
C GLU A 207 -12.92 5.54 -13.03
N SER A 208 -12.92 4.57 -13.94
CA SER A 208 -14.04 3.67 -14.16
C SER A 208 -14.02 2.44 -13.25
N ASN A 209 -13.11 2.35 -12.30
CA ASN A 209 -12.89 1.21 -11.43
C ASN A 209 -13.61 1.38 -10.07
N ASN A 210 -13.82 0.28 -9.34
CA ASN A 210 -14.56 0.25 -8.07
C ASN A 210 -13.76 0.82 -6.87
N HIS A 211 -12.85 1.77 -7.08
CA HIS A 211 -12.03 2.38 -6.03
C HIS A 211 -12.87 3.15 -5.01
N SER A 212 -13.89 3.88 -5.47
CA SER A 212 -14.80 4.60 -4.59
C SER A 212 -15.60 3.66 -3.69
N GLU A 213 -16.04 2.50 -4.18
CA GLU A 213 -16.71 1.48 -3.36
C GLU A 213 -15.76 0.92 -2.29
N LEU A 214 -14.51 0.60 -2.67
CA LEU A 214 -13.50 0.12 -1.72
C LEU A 214 -13.21 1.15 -0.62
N ILE A 215 -13.05 2.43 -0.98
CA ILE A 215 -12.82 3.52 -0.03
C ILE A 215 -14.01 3.64 0.92
N GLN A 216 -15.24 3.63 0.42
CA GLN A 216 -16.45 3.73 1.23
C GLN A 216 -16.57 2.56 2.21
N ARG A 217 -16.33 1.33 1.77
CA ARG A 217 -16.37 0.15 2.65
C ARG A 217 -15.34 0.22 3.79
N LYS A 218 -14.11 0.67 3.49
CA LYS A 218 -13.07 0.87 4.52
C LYS A 218 -13.52 1.93 5.53
N TYR A 219 -14.05 3.05 5.07
CA TYR A 219 -14.57 4.11 5.95
C TYR A 219 -15.69 3.60 6.85
N ASP A 220 -16.70 2.95 6.28
CA ASP A 220 -17.85 2.44 7.03
C ASP A 220 -17.46 1.44 8.12
N TYR A 221 -16.41 0.66 7.89
CA TYR A 221 -15.84 -0.25 8.89
C TYR A 221 -15.26 0.51 10.08
N PHE A 222 -14.47 1.56 9.83
CA PHE A 222 -13.82 2.33 10.90
C PHE A 222 -14.76 3.28 11.66
N MET A 223 -15.93 3.58 11.10
CA MET A 223 -16.91 4.46 11.73
C MET A 223 -17.98 3.70 12.56
N LYS A 224 -17.96 2.37 12.55
CA LYS A 224 -18.79 1.51 13.41
C LYS A 224 -18.17 1.33 14.78
#